data_19883cdda104cf65ea1fabdd42c780da
#
_entry.id   19883cdda104cf65ea1fabdd42c780da
#
_cell.length_a   1.000
_cell.length_b   1.000
_cell.length_c   1.000
_cell.angle_alpha   90.00
_cell.angle_beta   90.00
_cell.angle_gamma   90.00
#
_symmetry.space_group_name_H-M   'P 1'
#
loop_
_entity.id
_entity.type
_entity.pdbx_description
1 polymer ?
#
loop_
_entity_poly.entity_id
_entity_poly.type
_entity_poly.pdbx_seq_one_letter_code
_entity_poly.pdbx_strand_id
1 'polypeptide(L)'
;MELLLIRHGLPVRRELEVGVADPELSEAGLEQAQRLGAYLRSEHLDAVYASPLRRAFQTAQPVAVAHGLDIVVEPDVAEFDRTSNEYVPIEELKAANDPRWQAMMRGEWSQADQSPEEFQRRLVDAIERLVDAHTGQRIAIVCHGGVINGYLAHILGLGNPQGFFYPNYTSIHRVAAARSGERTVVTVNETAHLRGSGLPIGLFQKV
;
A
#
# COMPACT_ATOMS: atom_id res chain seq x y z
N MET A 1 -7.31 6.16 -18.05
CA MET A 1 -6.26 6.63 -17.13
C MET A 1 -5.39 5.47 -16.67
N GLU A 2 -4.24 5.73 -16.09
CA GLU A 2 -3.41 4.70 -15.42
C GLU A 2 -3.30 5.02 -13.93
N LEU A 3 -3.57 4.02 -13.10
CA LEU A 3 -3.46 4.10 -11.65
C LEU A 3 -2.27 3.26 -11.18
N LEU A 4 -1.36 3.87 -10.41
CA LEU A 4 -0.27 3.19 -9.72
C LEU A 4 -0.65 3.05 -8.24
N LEU A 5 -1.01 1.86 -7.80
CA LEU A 5 -1.13 1.54 -6.37
C LEU A 5 0.24 1.15 -5.84
N ILE A 6 0.70 1.80 -4.79
CA ILE A 6 2.06 1.62 -4.26
C ILE A 6 1.97 1.28 -2.77
N ARG A 7 2.58 0.16 -2.37
CA ARG A 7 2.69 -0.15 -0.94
C ARG A 7 3.76 0.73 -0.28
N HIS A 8 3.51 1.17 0.94
CA HIS A 8 4.51 1.87 1.75
C HIS A 8 5.81 1.06 1.92
N GLY A 9 6.93 1.74 2.20
CA GLY A 9 8.20 1.12 2.58
C GLY A 9 8.16 0.46 3.96
N LEU A 10 9.22 -0.25 4.33
CA LEU A 10 9.32 -0.96 5.61
C LEU A 10 9.28 0.03 6.79
N PRO A 11 8.27 -0.03 7.68
CA PRO A 11 8.22 0.82 8.86
C PRO A 11 8.95 0.17 10.03
N VAL A 12 9.16 0.97 11.09
CA VAL A 12 9.63 0.43 12.38
C VAL A 12 8.51 -0.31 13.08
N ARG A 13 8.87 -1.30 13.90
CA ARG A 13 7.92 -1.92 14.84
C ARG A 13 7.51 -0.90 15.90
N ARG A 14 6.22 -0.92 16.25
CA ARG A 14 5.67 -0.07 17.31
C ARG A 14 4.56 -0.80 18.05
N GLU A 15 4.68 -0.90 19.35
CA GLU A 15 3.66 -1.45 20.26
C GLU A 15 3.50 -0.48 21.42
N LEU A 16 2.28 -0.05 21.68
CA LEU A 16 1.92 0.93 22.69
C LEU A 16 0.94 0.32 23.68
N GLU A 17 1.04 0.71 24.95
CA GLU A 17 0.04 0.32 25.95
C GLU A 17 -1.30 1.02 25.68
N VAL A 18 -1.26 2.29 25.25
CA VAL A 18 -2.42 3.13 24.96
C VAL A 18 -2.13 4.01 23.74
N GLY A 19 -3.15 4.25 22.93
CA GLY A 19 -3.08 5.13 21.77
C GLY A 19 -2.98 4.38 20.46
N VAL A 20 -2.69 5.09 19.37
CA VAL A 20 -2.61 4.53 18.01
C VAL A 20 -1.14 4.39 17.59
N ALA A 21 -0.78 3.18 17.16
CA ALA A 21 0.54 2.90 16.62
C ALA A 21 0.61 3.30 15.14
N ASP A 22 1.13 4.50 14.88
CA ASP A 22 1.39 5.00 13.52
C ASP A 22 2.91 5.13 13.31
N PRO A 23 3.62 4.01 12.98
CA PRO A 23 5.07 4.03 12.82
C PRO A 23 5.51 4.79 11.58
N GLU A 24 6.64 5.47 11.74
CA GLU A 24 7.45 5.98 10.63
C GLU A 24 8.17 4.85 9.88
N LEU A 25 8.73 5.18 8.73
CA LEU A 25 9.63 4.28 7.99
C LEU A 25 10.92 4.03 8.79
N SER A 26 11.43 2.80 8.71
CA SER A 26 12.78 2.45 9.11
C SER A 26 13.81 3.08 8.16
N GLU A 27 15.10 3.02 8.50
CA GLU A 27 16.17 3.45 7.60
C GLU A 27 16.11 2.73 6.25
N ALA A 28 15.88 1.41 6.27
CA ALA A 28 15.67 0.62 5.05
C ALA A 28 14.42 1.08 4.28
N GLY A 29 13.34 1.41 4.98
CA GLY A 29 12.11 1.93 4.37
C GLY A 29 12.30 3.30 3.72
N LEU A 30 13.08 4.18 4.33
CA LEU A 30 13.44 5.48 3.75
C LEU A 30 14.27 5.30 2.46
N GLU A 31 15.24 4.41 2.47
CA GLU A 31 16.04 4.10 1.27
C GLU A 31 15.16 3.46 0.17
N GLN A 32 14.23 2.57 0.51
CA GLN A 32 13.25 2.02 -0.43
C GLN A 32 12.43 3.14 -1.09
N ALA A 33 11.94 4.09 -0.30
CA ALA A 33 11.16 5.23 -0.79
C ALA A 33 11.97 6.13 -1.73
N GLN A 34 13.24 6.40 -1.41
CA GLN A 34 14.15 7.18 -2.27
C GLN A 34 14.37 6.48 -3.62
N ARG A 35 14.60 5.18 -3.62
CA ARG A 35 14.76 4.38 -4.85
C ARG A 35 13.50 4.36 -5.68
N LEU A 36 12.33 4.28 -5.05
CA LEU A 36 11.05 4.38 -5.72
C LEU A 36 10.88 5.73 -6.42
N GLY A 37 11.14 6.84 -5.72
CA GLY A 37 11.07 8.18 -6.30
C GLY A 37 12.04 8.36 -7.48
N ALA A 38 13.28 7.86 -7.35
CA ALA A 38 14.27 7.88 -8.43
C ALA A 38 13.82 7.03 -9.64
N TYR A 39 13.21 5.87 -9.40
CA TYR A 39 12.71 4.97 -10.44
C TYR A 39 11.55 5.60 -11.23
N LEU A 40 10.59 6.20 -10.55
CA LEU A 40 9.42 6.81 -11.16
C LEU A 40 9.71 8.16 -11.82
N ARG A 41 10.87 8.77 -11.60
CA ARG A 41 11.23 10.12 -12.13
C ARG A 41 11.07 10.23 -13.65
N SER A 42 11.29 9.15 -14.38
CA SER A 42 11.17 9.14 -15.85
C SER A 42 9.74 8.95 -16.35
N GLU A 43 8.81 8.64 -15.47
CA GLU A 43 7.40 8.48 -15.80
C GLU A 43 6.67 9.81 -15.55
N HIS A 44 5.66 10.09 -16.36
CA HIS A 44 4.79 11.25 -16.09
C HIS A 44 3.75 10.86 -15.04
N LEU A 45 3.60 11.70 -13.99
CA LEU A 45 2.51 11.63 -13.02
C LEU A 45 1.79 12.95 -12.96
N ASP A 46 0.47 12.91 -12.95
CA ASP A 46 -0.40 14.09 -12.85
C ASP A 46 -0.77 14.41 -11.38
N ALA A 47 -0.80 13.41 -10.50
CA ALA A 47 -1.09 13.59 -9.08
C ALA A 47 -0.48 12.47 -8.23
N VAL A 48 -0.18 12.80 -6.97
CA VAL A 48 0.29 11.87 -5.94
C VAL A 48 -0.65 11.93 -4.74
N TYR A 49 -1.28 10.82 -4.44
CA TYR A 49 -2.12 10.63 -3.26
C TYR A 49 -1.41 9.75 -2.24
N ALA A 50 -1.71 9.95 -0.96
CA ALA A 50 -1.19 9.10 0.09
C ALA A 50 -2.23 8.86 1.19
N SER A 51 -2.19 7.66 1.77
CA SER A 51 -2.82 7.39 3.06
C SER A 51 -2.31 8.37 4.13
N PRO A 52 -3.14 8.76 5.12
CA PRO A 52 -2.73 9.62 6.22
C PRO A 52 -1.67 8.97 7.13
N LEU A 53 -1.52 7.64 7.10
CA LEU A 53 -0.57 6.94 7.97
C LEU A 53 0.88 7.28 7.59
N ARG A 54 1.70 7.59 8.60
CA ARG A 54 3.07 8.13 8.44
C ARG A 54 3.91 7.33 7.46
N ARG A 55 3.90 6.00 7.54
CA ARG A 55 4.65 5.10 6.66
C ARG A 55 4.32 5.30 5.17
N ALA A 56 3.06 5.51 4.85
CA ALA A 56 2.61 5.75 3.46
C ALA A 56 2.95 7.18 3.02
N PHE A 57 2.67 8.16 3.86
CA PHE A 57 2.99 9.56 3.57
C PHE A 57 4.49 9.76 3.33
N GLN A 58 5.36 9.22 4.19
CA GLN A 58 6.81 9.28 4.02
C GLN A 58 7.30 8.57 2.76
N THR A 59 6.63 7.48 2.35
CA THR A 59 6.94 6.81 1.09
C THR A 59 6.56 7.65 -0.13
N ALA A 60 5.48 8.43 -0.05
CA ALA A 60 5.03 9.31 -1.12
C ALA A 60 5.95 10.52 -1.34
N GLN A 61 6.64 10.99 -0.29
CA GLN A 61 7.45 12.22 -0.34
C GLN A 61 8.48 12.23 -1.48
N PRO A 62 9.39 11.25 -1.63
CA PRO A 62 10.37 11.28 -2.72
C PRO A 62 9.72 11.11 -4.11
N VAL A 63 8.56 10.46 -4.22
CA VAL A 63 7.81 10.38 -5.47
C VAL A 63 7.28 11.76 -5.85
N ALA A 64 6.62 12.45 -4.93
CA ALA A 64 6.07 13.79 -5.14
C ALA A 64 7.19 14.80 -5.49
N VAL A 65 8.30 14.78 -4.74
CA VAL A 65 9.47 15.65 -4.99
C VAL A 65 10.04 15.40 -6.39
N ALA A 66 10.14 14.15 -6.83
CA ALA A 66 10.69 13.81 -8.16
C ALA A 66 9.86 14.39 -9.32
N HIS A 67 8.58 14.70 -9.08
CA HIS A 67 7.64 15.21 -10.08
C HIS A 67 7.23 16.68 -9.85
N GLY A 68 7.70 17.30 -8.76
CA GLY A 68 7.29 18.68 -8.40
C GLY A 68 5.80 18.79 -8.04
N LEU A 69 5.23 17.72 -7.47
CA LEU A 69 3.81 17.63 -7.10
C LEU A 69 3.64 17.73 -5.59
N ASP A 70 2.49 18.22 -5.16
CA ASP A 70 2.04 18.13 -3.78
C ASP A 70 1.43 16.74 -3.50
N ILE A 71 1.52 16.30 -2.25
CA ILE A 71 0.85 15.07 -1.79
C ILE A 71 -0.55 15.44 -1.31
N VAL A 72 -1.55 14.84 -1.93
CA VAL A 72 -2.94 14.93 -1.48
C VAL A 72 -3.24 13.76 -0.55
N VAL A 73 -3.62 14.04 0.70
CA VAL A 73 -4.00 13.00 1.66
C VAL A 73 -5.39 12.48 1.34
N GLU A 74 -5.52 11.16 1.13
CA GLU A 74 -6.80 10.48 0.97
C GLU A 74 -7.05 9.57 2.19
N PRO A 75 -7.93 9.99 3.13
CA PRO A 75 -8.15 9.25 4.38
C PRO A 75 -8.71 7.84 4.17
N ASP A 76 -9.48 7.65 3.11
CA ASP A 76 -10.18 6.39 2.87
C ASP A 76 -9.29 5.28 2.27
N VAL A 77 -8.03 5.58 1.95
CA VAL A 77 -7.03 4.55 1.62
C VAL A 77 -6.12 4.20 2.82
N ALA A 78 -6.54 4.53 4.05
CA ALA A 78 -5.89 4.07 5.26
C ALA A 78 -6.10 2.56 5.46
N GLU A 79 -5.11 1.89 6.08
CA GLU A 79 -5.15 0.44 6.34
C GLU A 79 -6.19 0.09 7.42
N PHE A 80 -6.56 -1.18 7.49
CA PHE A 80 -7.51 -1.68 8.50
C PHE A 80 -6.97 -1.53 9.94
N ASP A 81 -5.65 -1.47 10.12
CA ASP A 81 -4.97 -1.31 11.42
C ASP A 81 -4.86 0.17 11.88
N ARG A 82 -5.53 1.09 11.21
CA ARG A 82 -5.39 2.54 11.43
C ARG A 82 -5.69 3.01 12.87
N THR A 83 -6.41 2.21 13.64
CA THR A 83 -6.76 2.50 15.04
C THR A 83 -6.06 1.56 16.02
N SER A 84 -5.24 0.62 15.54
CA SER A 84 -4.51 -0.33 16.37
C SER A 84 -3.46 0.36 17.24
N ASN A 85 -3.27 -0.15 18.45
CA ASN A 85 -2.19 0.26 19.34
C ASN A 85 -0.86 -0.44 19.05
N GLU A 86 -0.82 -1.35 18.07
CA GLU A 86 0.40 -2.05 17.66
C GLU A 86 0.56 -2.11 16.15
N TYR A 87 1.80 -2.11 15.73
CA TYR A 87 2.25 -2.45 14.39
C TYR A 87 3.50 -3.31 14.45
N VAL A 88 3.40 -4.53 13.96
CA VAL A 88 4.53 -5.46 13.85
C VAL A 88 4.66 -5.88 12.38
N PRO A 89 5.83 -5.72 11.75
CA PRO A 89 6.04 -6.21 10.39
C PRO A 89 5.69 -7.69 10.27
N ILE A 90 4.94 -8.06 9.23
CA ILE A 90 4.39 -9.41 9.07
C ILE A 90 5.50 -10.47 8.98
N GLU A 91 6.65 -10.13 8.44
CA GLU A 91 7.82 -11.00 8.36
C GLU A 91 8.41 -11.32 9.75
N GLU A 92 8.32 -10.38 10.70
CA GLU A 92 8.71 -10.63 12.09
C GLU A 92 7.75 -11.60 12.77
N LEU A 93 6.43 -11.40 12.58
CA LEU A 93 5.41 -12.31 13.08
C LEU A 93 5.60 -13.73 12.54
N LYS A 94 5.88 -13.85 11.23
CA LYS A 94 6.16 -15.13 10.59
C LYS A 94 7.42 -15.77 11.12
N ALA A 95 8.52 -15.02 11.23
CA ALA A 95 9.80 -15.53 11.70
C ALA A 95 9.75 -16.03 13.16
N ALA A 96 8.98 -15.33 14.00
CA ALA A 96 8.73 -15.68 15.39
C ALA A 96 7.67 -16.78 15.57
N ASN A 97 7.01 -17.22 14.50
CA ASN A 97 5.82 -18.09 14.56
C ASN A 97 4.76 -17.56 15.54
N ASP A 98 4.57 -16.23 15.53
CA ASP A 98 3.67 -15.53 16.43
C ASP A 98 2.21 -15.98 16.22
N PRO A 99 1.38 -16.13 17.26
CA PRO A 99 -0.04 -16.48 17.12
C PRO A 99 -0.82 -15.53 16.20
N ARG A 100 -0.45 -14.25 16.13
CA ARG A 100 -1.04 -13.26 15.21
C ARG A 100 -0.82 -13.62 13.75
N TRP A 101 0.36 -14.16 13.39
CA TRP A 101 0.62 -14.69 12.06
C TRP A 101 -0.36 -15.81 11.70
N GLN A 102 -0.57 -16.74 12.65
CA GLN A 102 -1.49 -17.86 12.45
C GLN A 102 -2.95 -17.39 12.29
N ALA A 103 -3.36 -16.41 13.10
CA ALA A 103 -4.69 -15.79 12.99
C ALA A 103 -4.89 -15.11 11.63
N MET A 104 -3.89 -14.33 11.16
CA MET A 104 -3.93 -13.72 9.83
C MET A 104 -4.09 -14.75 8.71
N MET A 105 -3.38 -15.89 8.79
CA MET A 105 -3.51 -16.98 7.80
C MET A 105 -4.91 -17.62 7.77
N ARG A 106 -5.65 -17.54 8.88
CA ARG A 106 -7.05 -18.00 8.94
C ARG A 106 -8.07 -16.91 8.59
N GLY A 107 -7.61 -15.69 8.26
CA GLY A 107 -8.49 -14.55 8.00
C GLY A 107 -9.13 -13.95 9.27
N GLU A 108 -8.55 -14.24 10.45
CA GLU A 108 -9.01 -13.70 11.74
C GLU A 108 -8.35 -12.34 12.00
N TRP A 109 -9.11 -11.27 11.83
CA TRP A 109 -8.65 -9.88 12.02
C TRP A 109 -9.19 -9.34 13.35
N SER A 110 -8.39 -9.42 14.41
CA SER A 110 -8.86 -9.10 15.76
C SER A 110 -8.83 -7.63 16.16
N GLN A 111 -8.26 -6.74 15.33
CA GLN A 111 -8.00 -5.34 15.70
C GLN A 111 -8.55 -4.30 14.72
N ALA A 112 -9.46 -4.68 13.85
CA ALA A 112 -10.09 -3.74 12.93
C ALA A 112 -11.28 -3.03 13.59
N ASP A 113 -11.39 -1.71 13.36
CA ASP A 113 -12.53 -0.88 13.77
C ASP A 113 -13.74 -0.99 12.84
N GLN A 114 -13.66 -1.85 11.82
CA GLN A 114 -14.66 -2.02 10.77
C GLN A 114 -14.66 -3.47 10.25
N SER A 115 -15.76 -3.90 9.66
CA SER A 115 -15.84 -5.22 9.01
C SER A 115 -14.99 -5.26 7.72
N PRO A 116 -14.61 -6.45 7.24
CA PRO A 116 -13.92 -6.59 5.95
C PRO A 116 -14.69 -5.98 4.77
N GLU A 117 -16.00 -6.09 4.78
CA GLU A 117 -16.90 -5.55 3.75
C GLU A 117 -16.93 -4.01 3.80
N GLU A 118 -16.97 -3.42 4.99
CA GLU A 118 -16.92 -1.98 5.19
C GLU A 118 -15.56 -1.43 4.77
N PHE A 119 -14.47 -2.12 5.12
CA PHE A 119 -13.13 -1.77 4.67
C PHE A 119 -13.03 -1.76 3.15
N GLN A 120 -13.47 -2.85 2.49
CA GLN A 120 -13.41 -2.95 1.03
C GLN A 120 -14.27 -1.88 0.37
N ARG A 121 -15.49 -1.66 0.82
CA ARG A 121 -16.36 -0.62 0.26
C ARG A 121 -15.73 0.76 0.35
N ARG A 122 -15.20 1.14 1.53
CA ARG A 122 -14.55 2.43 1.76
C ARG A 122 -13.40 2.68 0.78
N LEU A 123 -12.48 1.73 0.65
CA LEU A 123 -11.32 1.89 -0.23
C LEU A 123 -11.69 1.87 -1.72
N VAL A 124 -12.67 1.04 -2.12
CA VAL A 124 -13.14 1.00 -3.51
C VAL A 124 -13.82 2.31 -3.88
N ASP A 125 -14.74 2.81 -3.05
CA ASP A 125 -15.41 4.08 -3.29
C ASP A 125 -14.41 5.25 -3.39
N ALA A 126 -13.37 5.25 -2.55
CA ALA A 126 -12.33 6.27 -2.60
C ALA A 126 -11.51 6.20 -3.89
N ILE A 127 -11.03 5.02 -4.25
CA ILE A 127 -10.18 4.85 -5.45
C ILE A 127 -11.00 5.14 -6.71
N GLU A 128 -12.25 4.69 -6.81
CA GLU A 128 -13.10 4.98 -7.97
C GLU A 128 -13.41 6.48 -8.09
N ARG A 129 -13.63 7.21 -6.99
CA ARG A 129 -13.73 8.69 -7.02
C ARG A 129 -12.49 9.33 -7.63
N LEU A 130 -11.30 8.86 -7.26
CA LEU A 130 -10.04 9.37 -7.80
C LEU A 130 -9.88 9.01 -9.28
N VAL A 131 -10.27 7.81 -9.68
CA VAL A 131 -10.26 7.37 -11.08
C VAL A 131 -11.17 8.27 -11.94
N ASP A 132 -12.37 8.58 -11.46
CA ASP A 132 -13.32 9.46 -12.18
C ASP A 132 -12.81 10.89 -12.29
N ALA A 133 -12.19 11.41 -11.23
CA ALA A 133 -11.64 12.76 -11.20
C ALA A 133 -10.43 12.94 -12.15
N HIS A 134 -9.70 11.86 -12.47
CA HIS A 134 -8.45 11.90 -13.22
C HIS A 134 -8.51 11.22 -14.58
N THR A 135 -9.63 11.36 -15.28
CA THR A 135 -9.82 10.77 -16.61
C THR A 135 -8.70 11.16 -17.58
N GLY A 136 -8.02 10.17 -18.17
CA GLY A 136 -6.94 10.36 -19.14
C GLY A 136 -5.57 10.66 -18.53
N GLN A 137 -5.49 10.75 -17.21
CA GLN A 137 -4.28 11.04 -16.44
C GLN A 137 -3.61 9.76 -15.91
N ARG A 138 -2.41 9.93 -15.32
CA ARG A 138 -1.70 8.91 -14.55
C ARG A 138 -1.48 9.40 -13.12
N ILE A 139 -2.01 8.68 -12.14
CA ILE A 139 -1.88 9.03 -10.74
C ILE A 139 -1.21 7.92 -9.92
N ALA A 140 -0.52 8.31 -8.86
CA ALA A 140 0.02 7.38 -7.87
C ALA A 140 -0.77 7.51 -6.56
N ILE A 141 -1.14 6.37 -5.96
CA ILE A 141 -1.74 6.27 -4.63
C ILE A 141 -0.82 5.43 -3.75
N VAL A 142 -0.17 6.05 -2.79
CA VAL A 142 0.70 5.36 -1.84
C VAL A 142 -0.12 4.93 -0.63
N CYS A 143 -0.26 3.61 -0.46
CA CYS A 143 -1.18 3.02 0.50
C CYS A 143 -0.60 1.73 1.12
N HIS A 144 -1.40 0.70 1.33
CA HIS A 144 -1.09 -0.44 2.18
C HIS A 144 -1.45 -1.77 1.50
N GLY A 145 -0.95 -2.86 2.07
CA GLY A 145 -1.16 -4.20 1.53
C GLY A 145 -2.63 -4.62 1.47
N GLY A 146 -3.39 -4.32 2.51
CA GLY A 146 -4.84 -4.61 2.55
C GLY A 146 -5.63 -3.79 1.53
N VAL A 147 -5.29 -2.50 1.37
CA VAL A 147 -5.91 -1.60 0.38
C VAL A 147 -5.68 -2.12 -1.05
N ILE A 148 -4.43 -2.48 -1.37
CA ILE A 148 -4.07 -3.01 -2.69
C ILE A 148 -4.81 -4.32 -2.97
N ASN A 149 -4.77 -5.27 -2.02
CA ASN A 149 -5.49 -6.54 -2.17
C ASN A 149 -7.00 -6.31 -2.33
N GLY A 150 -7.60 -5.45 -1.50
CA GLY A 150 -9.02 -5.17 -1.54
C GLY A 150 -9.48 -4.58 -2.87
N TYR A 151 -8.74 -3.61 -3.42
CA TYR A 151 -9.09 -3.03 -4.72
C TYR A 151 -8.83 -3.99 -5.88
N LEU A 152 -7.69 -4.68 -5.92
CA LEU A 152 -7.41 -5.65 -6.97
C LEU A 152 -8.38 -6.83 -6.93
N ALA A 153 -8.76 -7.32 -5.75
CA ALA A 153 -9.79 -8.35 -5.61
C ALA A 153 -11.15 -7.89 -6.15
N HIS A 154 -11.52 -6.62 -5.90
CA HIS A 154 -12.76 -6.05 -6.42
C HIS A 154 -12.80 -6.06 -7.96
N ILE A 155 -11.76 -5.54 -8.62
CA ILE A 155 -11.74 -5.47 -10.10
C ILE A 155 -11.56 -6.84 -10.76
N LEU A 156 -11.01 -7.84 -10.06
CA LEU A 156 -10.88 -9.21 -10.53
C LEU A 156 -12.08 -10.09 -10.19
N GLY A 157 -13.09 -9.57 -9.47
CA GLY A 157 -14.28 -10.31 -9.06
C GLY A 157 -14.00 -11.46 -8.08
N LEU A 158 -12.96 -11.33 -7.25
CA LEU A 158 -12.59 -12.35 -6.25
C LEU A 158 -13.50 -12.24 -5.02
N GLY A 159 -14.07 -13.36 -4.58
CA GLY A 159 -15.00 -13.40 -3.44
C GLY A 159 -14.34 -13.20 -2.07
N ASN A 160 -13.00 -13.27 -1.97
CA ASN A 160 -12.26 -12.99 -0.74
C ASN A 160 -11.23 -11.89 -1.00
N PRO A 161 -11.46 -10.65 -0.52
CA PRO A 161 -10.53 -9.54 -0.74
C PRO A 161 -9.26 -9.61 0.12
N GLN A 162 -9.17 -10.56 1.05
CA GLN A 162 -8.10 -10.61 2.03
C GLN A 162 -6.97 -11.52 1.57
N GLY A 163 -5.92 -10.90 0.97
CA GLY A 163 -4.62 -11.54 0.87
C GLY A 163 -4.49 -12.65 -0.17
N PHE A 164 -4.94 -12.43 -1.40
CA PHE A 164 -4.69 -13.41 -2.49
C PHE A 164 -3.25 -13.34 -3.02
N PHE A 165 -2.48 -12.28 -2.68
CA PHE A 165 -1.04 -12.19 -2.92
C PHE A 165 -0.40 -11.27 -1.87
N TYR A 166 0.93 -11.31 -1.76
CA TYR A 166 1.68 -10.46 -0.85
C TYR A 166 2.35 -9.31 -1.60
N PRO A 167 1.86 -8.06 -1.46
CA PRO A 167 2.54 -6.89 -2.00
C PRO A 167 3.87 -6.68 -1.27
N ASN A 168 4.98 -6.56 -1.99
CA ASN A 168 6.28 -6.23 -1.40
C ASN A 168 6.34 -4.75 -0.97
N TYR A 169 7.27 -4.38 -0.09
CA TYR A 169 7.51 -2.98 0.26
C TYR A 169 7.86 -2.16 -0.98
N THR A 170 7.27 -0.99 -1.09
CA THR A 170 7.36 -0.06 -2.23
C THR A 170 7.01 -0.68 -3.59
N SER A 171 6.36 -1.85 -3.62
CA SER A 171 5.91 -2.43 -4.89
C SER A 171 4.86 -1.57 -5.58
N ILE A 172 4.92 -1.56 -6.92
CA ILE A 172 3.99 -0.84 -7.78
C ILE A 172 3.04 -1.84 -8.42
N HIS A 173 1.75 -1.50 -8.42
CA HIS A 173 0.69 -2.27 -9.07
C HIS A 173 -0.04 -1.35 -10.02
N ARG A 174 -0.05 -1.68 -11.31
CA ARG A 174 -0.62 -0.83 -12.35
C ARG A 174 -2.00 -1.32 -12.76
N VAL A 175 -2.94 -0.39 -12.82
CA VAL A 175 -4.29 -0.64 -13.29
C VAL A 175 -4.61 0.37 -14.39
N ALA A 176 -5.06 -0.14 -15.53
CA ALA A 176 -5.66 0.69 -16.57
C ALA A 176 -7.15 0.82 -16.30
N ALA A 177 -7.66 2.06 -16.34
CA ALA A 177 -9.07 2.37 -16.16
C ALA A 177 -9.63 3.09 -17.39
N ALA A 178 -10.61 2.46 -18.05
CA ALA A 178 -11.31 3.01 -19.18
C ALA A 178 -12.48 3.89 -18.72
N ARG A 179 -12.88 4.87 -19.54
CA ARG A 179 -14.06 5.72 -19.32
C ARG A 179 -15.38 4.93 -19.29
N SER A 180 -15.41 3.84 -20.02
CA SER A 180 -16.56 2.93 -20.13
C SER A 180 -16.80 2.10 -18.86
N GLY A 181 -15.89 2.17 -17.87
CA GLY A 181 -16.02 1.48 -16.59
C GLY A 181 -15.09 0.28 -16.44
N GLU A 182 -14.45 -0.20 -17.52
CA GLU A 182 -13.55 -1.35 -17.44
C GLU A 182 -12.27 -1.01 -16.64
N ARG A 183 -11.83 -1.99 -15.87
CA ARG A 183 -10.58 -1.97 -15.10
C ARG A 183 -9.75 -3.18 -15.47
N THR A 184 -8.47 -2.96 -15.77
CA THR A 184 -7.54 -4.04 -16.15
C THR A 184 -6.28 -3.94 -15.30
N VAL A 185 -5.93 -5.04 -14.63
CA VAL A 185 -4.64 -5.15 -13.96
C VAL A 185 -3.56 -5.32 -15.04
N VAL A 186 -2.63 -4.37 -15.10
CA VAL A 186 -1.54 -4.37 -16.08
C VAL A 186 -0.34 -5.11 -15.53
N THR A 187 0.09 -4.75 -14.31
CA THR A 187 1.18 -5.42 -13.60
C THR A 187 0.89 -5.46 -12.10
N VAL A 188 1.52 -6.42 -11.42
CA VAL A 188 1.48 -6.52 -9.96
C VAL A 188 2.90 -6.72 -9.42
N ASN A 189 3.14 -6.15 -8.24
CA ASN A 189 4.33 -6.40 -7.43
C ASN A 189 5.66 -6.02 -8.13
N GLU A 190 5.67 -4.92 -8.93
CA GLU A 190 6.88 -4.40 -9.53
C GLU A 190 7.84 -3.87 -8.45
N THR A 191 9.04 -4.42 -8.40
CA THR A 191 10.09 -4.06 -7.44
C THR A 191 11.46 -3.86 -8.11
N ALA A 192 11.48 -3.52 -9.40
CA ALA A 192 12.72 -3.39 -10.17
C ALA A 192 13.71 -2.38 -9.54
N HIS A 193 13.20 -1.32 -8.91
CA HIS A 193 13.99 -0.30 -8.20
C HIS A 193 14.73 -0.83 -6.97
N LEU A 194 14.35 -1.98 -6.43
CA LEU A 194 15.02 -2.62 -5.29
C LEU A 194 16.02 -3.70 -5.71
N ARG A 195 16.12 -4.01 -7.01
CA ARG A 195 17.02 -5.06 -7.49
C ARG A 195 18.48 -4.73 -7.17
N GLY A 196 19.19 -5.68 -6.54
CA GLY A 196 20.60 -5.54 -6.18
C GLY A 196 20.88 -4.57 -5.03
N SER A 197 19.86 -4.05 -4.36
CA SER A 197 20.02 -3.13 -3.23
C SER A 197 20.43 -3.80 -1.93
N GLY A 198 20.14 -5.09 -1.74
CA GLY A 198 20.27 -5.78 -0.46
C GLY A 198 19.20 -5.42 0.57
N LEU A 199 18.28 -4.51 0.23
CA LEU A 199 17.21 -4.09 1.14
C LEU A 199 16.16 -5.20 1.33
N PRO A 200 15.52 -5.30 2.50
CA PRO A 200 14.41 -6.22 2.71
C PRO A 200 13.24 -5.80 1.82
N ILE A 201 12.69 -6.73 1.02
CA ILE A 201 11.58 -6.42 0.11
C ILE A 201 10.23 -6.98 0.57
N GLY A 202 10.23 -7.88 1.56
CA GLY A 202 9.02 -8.45 2.13
C GLY A 202 9.15 -9.92 2.55
N LEU A 203 8.00 -10.58 2.65
CA LEU A 203 7.81 -11.87 3.33
C LEU A 203 8.66 -13.05 2.80
N PHE A 204 9.02 -13.04 1.53
CA PHE A 204 9.67 -14.19 0.87
C PHE A 204 11.16 -13.96 0.55
N GLN A 205 11.72 -12.85 1.00
CA GLN A 205 13.14 -12.64 0.86
C GLN A 205 13.90 -13.54 1.83
N LYS A 206 14.82 -14.36 1.31
CA LYS A 206 15.80 -15.01 2.16
C LYS A 206 16.86 -14.00 2.55
N VAL A 207 17.00 -13.75 3.83
CA VAL A 207 18.11 -12.99 4.41
C VAL A 207 19.35 -13.86 4.41
#